data_21e170f9573e0f74e94cda1ac946630e
#
_entry.id   21e170f9573e0f74e94cda1ac946630e
#
_cell.length_a   1.000
_cell.length_b   1.000
_cell.length_c   1.000
_cell.angle_alpha   90.00
_cell.angle_beta   90.00
_cell.angle_gamma   90.00
#
_symmetry.space_group_name_H-M   'P 1'
#
loop_
_entity.id
_entity.type
_entity.pdbx_description
1 polymer ?
#
loop_
_entity_poly.entity_id
_entity_poly.type
_entity_poly.pdbx_seq_one_letter_code
_entity_poly.pdbx_strand_id
1 'polypeptide(L)'
;MFLGYEGLDFVFYKISIITATFNSQGTIKQTLDSVSSQDYLNIEHIIVDGKSSDNTLKIIESYKPIYEAKNIKLIISSKKDLGIYDAFNRGIELSSGDLIGFLNSDDFFAKNDILSIINWAFNKPGKQIQTISANLEYIDSRYQIIRKLQGRNINKKDFKKGFHPAHPTFYTRKEIFDKYGKFDLSYKIAGDYELMLRLLVKHDINNLYINDNFVKMKIGGVSNQNLKSIYEANVECFRAWKENHLDISPLFIITKPLKKIKEINFIKYIKYILSKNWGGEDSYLLLNPLFLQTKLPLKNHCGILL
;
A
#
# COMPACT_ATOMS: atom_id res chain seq x y z
N MET A 1 24.90 -17.01 2.83
CA MET A 1 26.37 -16.83 2.77
C MET A 1 26.65 -15.33 2.68
N PHE A 2 26.81 -14.69 3.86
CA PHE A 2 27.09 -13.25 3.93
C PHE A 2 28.60 -13.07 3.74
N LEU A 3 29.00 -12.65 2.55
CA LEU A 3 30.38 -12.27 2.27
C LEU A 3 30.64 -10.92 2.96
N GLY A 4 31.71 -10.91 3.78
CA GLY A 4 32.08 -9.90 4.73
C GLY A 4 32.16 -8.48 4.17
N TYR A 5 31.53 -7.59 4.90
CA TYR A 5 31.90 -6.19 4.99
C TYR A 5 32.74 -6.03 6.27
N GLU A 6 34.05 -6.27 6.16
CA GLU A 6 34.99 -5.93 7.23
C GLU A 6 34.97 -4.40 7.38
N GLY A 7 34.49 -3.89 8.54
CA GLY A 7 34.63 -2.49 8.94
C GLY A 7 33.34 -1.66 9.03
N LEU A 8 32.15 -2.22 8.83
CA LEU A 8 30.88 -1.55 9.12
C LEU A 8 30.12 -2.34 10.20
N ASP A 9 29.78 -1.66 11.30
CA ASP A 9 28.91 -2.20 12.34
C ASP A 9 27.52 -2.48 11.73
N PHE A 10 27.24 -3.73 11.36
CA PHE A 10 25.93 -4.11 10.83
C PHE A 10 24.91 -4.13 11.97
N VAL A 11 23.92 -3.24 11.88
CA VAL A 11 22.89 -3.08 12.91
C VAL A 11 21.71 -3.99 12.63
N PHE A 12 21.30 -4.79 13.61
CA PHE A 12 20.06 -5.55 13.56
C PHE A 12 18.92 -4.67 14.10
N TYR A 13 18.39 -3.80 13.24
CA TYR A 13 17.30 -2.87 13.60
C TYR A 13 16.05 -3.63 14.05
N LYS A 14 15.42 -3.16 15.11
CA LYS A 14 14.10 -3.65 15.49
C LYS A 14 13.05 -3.06 14.53
N ILE A 15 12.24 -3.93 13.91
CA ILE A 15 11.24 -3.53 12.94
C ILE A 15 9.85 -3.66 13.55
N SER A 16 9.11 -2.54 13.63
CA SER A 16 7.72 -2.49 14.03
C SER A 16 6.84 -2.57 12.80
N ILE A 17 6.04 -3.63 12.67
CA ILE A 17 4.99 -3.75 11.66
C ILE A 17 3.68 -3.32 12.29
N ILE A 18 3.01 -2.33 11.70
CA ILE A 18 1.74 -1.80 12.19
C ILE A 18 0.61 -2.25 11.25
N THR A 19 -0.38 -2.95 11.80
CA THR A 19 -1.58 -3.38 11.08
C THR A 19 -2.79 -2.71 11.69
N ALA A 20 -3.45 -1.83 10.92
CA ALA A 20 -4.78 -1.34 11.25
C ALA A 20 -5.81 -2.37 10.79
N THR A 21 -6.82 -2.66 11.64
CA THR A 21 -7.86 -3.64 11.34
C THR A 21 -9.22 -3.20 11.87
N PHE A 22 -10.27 -3.50 11.09
CA PHE A 22 -11.65 -3.34 11.50
C PHE A 22 -12.52 -4.31 10.72
N ASN A 23 -13.20 -5.24 11.43
CA ASN A 23 -14.06 -6.27 10.84
C ASN A 23 -13.38 -7.04 9.68
N SER A 24 -12.18 -7.55 9.95
CA SER A 24 -11.29 -8.18 8.95
C SER A 24 -11.19 -9.71 9.12
N GLN A 25 -12.19 -10.37 9.70
CA GLN A 25 -12.14 -11.82 9.95
C GLN A 25 -11.84 -12.68 8.72
N GLY A 26 -12.18 -12.19 7.51
CA GLY A 26 -11.95 -12.90 6.24
C GLY A 26 -10.54 -12.74 5.68
N THR A 27 -9.73 -11.83 6.20
CA THR A 27 -8.43 -11.47 5.59
C THR A 27 -7.26 -11.47 6.56
N ILE A 28 -7.48 -11.07 7.82
CA ILE A 28 -6.43 -10.86 8.83
C ILE A 28 -5.50 -12.08 9.02
N LYS A 29 -6.04 -13.29 8.89
CA LYS A 29 -5.25 -14.52 9.00
C LYS A 29 -4.05 -14.53 8.06
N GLN A 30 -4.26 -14.13 6.80
CA GLN A 30 -3.19 -14.12 5.78
C GLN A 30 -2.11 -13.09 6.11
N THR A 31 -2.49 -11.93 6.62
CA THR A 31 -1.56 -10.91 7.09
C THR A 31 -0.69 -11.47 8.23
N LEU A 32 -1.32 -12.08 9.24
CA LEU A 32 -0.63 -12.69 10.38
C LEU A 32 0.33 -13.81 9.96
N ASP A 33 -0.11 -14.70 9.05
CA ASP A 33 0.73 -15.77 8.49
C ASP A 33 1.97 -15.17 7.81
N SER A 34 1.81 -14.10 7.01
CA SER A 34 2.90 -13.49 6.26
C SER A 34 3.94 -12.80 7.15
N VAL A 35 3.51 -12.20 8.26
CA VAL A 35 4.43 -11.61 9.25
C VAL A 35 5.14 -12.71 10.03
N SER A 36 4.41 -13.72 10.51
CA SER A 36 5.00 -14.81 11.29
C SER A 36 5.92 -15.72 10.47
N SER A 37 5.83 -15.69 9.14
CA SER A 37 6.71 -16.49 8.25
C SER A 37 8.00 -15.78 7.84
N GLN A 38 8.22 -14.54 8.27
CA GLN A 38 9.46 -13.83 7.96
C GLN A 38 10.68 -14.49 8.60
N ASP A 39 11.81 -14.45 7.90
CA ASP A 39 13.10 -15.01 8.34
C ASP A 39 13.86 -14.07 9.29
N TYR A 40 13.40 -12.83 9.45
CA TYR A 40 13.96 -11.83 10.35
C TYR A 40 13.35 -11.96 11.74
N LEU A 41 14.15 -11.93 12.79
CA LEU A 41 13.69 -12.25 14.15
C LEU A 41 13.45 -11.01 15.04
N ASN A 42 14.10 -9.87 14.75
CA ASN A 42 13.96 -8.67 15.58
C ASN A 42 12.73 -7.86 15.18
N ILE A 43 11.55 -8.44 15.38
CA ILE A 43 10.25 -7.90 14.95
C ILE A 43 9.33 -7.68 16.15
N GLU A 44 8.54 -6.63 16.09
CA GLU A 44 7.27 -6.54 16.81
C GLU A 44 6.13 -6.29 15.84
N HIS A 45 4.99 -6.96 16.05
CA HIS A 45 3.77 -6.74 15.28
C HIS A 45 2.73 -6.06 16.15
N ILE A 46 2.32 -4.87 15.75
CA ILE A 46 1.39 -4.02 16.47
C ILE A 46 0.07 -4.01 15.70
N ILE A 47 -0.95 -4.61 16.28
CA ILE A 47 -2.27 -4.66 15.68
C ILE A 47 -3.16 -3.65 16.38
N VAL A 48 -3.65 -2.68 15.62
CA VAL A 48 -4.55 -1.64 16.08
C VAL A 48 -5.93 -1.93 15.52
N ASP A 49 -6.80 -2.43 16.37
CA ASP A 49 -8.17 -2.79 16.04
C ASP A 49 -9.13 -1.65 16.37
N GLY A 50 -9.94 -1.24 15.38
CA GLY A 50 -10.96 -0.20 15.47
C GLY A 50 -12.22 -0.62 16.24
N LYS A 51 -12.11 -1.57 17.18
CA LYS A 51 -13.21 -2.20 17.93
C LYS A 51 -14.09 -3.07 17.03
N SER A 52 -13.46 -4.06 16.39
CA SER A 52 -14.17 -5.06 15.58
C SER A 52 -15.27 -5.78 16.34
N SER A 53 -16.39 -6.02 15.68
CA SER A 53 -17.55 -6.74 16.19
C SER A 53 -17.67 -8.18 15.69
N ASP A 54 -16.83 -8.56 14.71
CA ASP A 54 -16.74 -9.90 14.14
C ASP A 54 -15.65 -10.74 14.84
N ASN A 55 -15.23 -11.86 14.25
CA ASN A 55 -14.21 -12.74 14.84
C ASN A 55 -12.76 -12.23 14.68
N THR A 56 -12.53 -11.01 14.19
CA THR A 56 -11.18 -10.47 13.94
C THR A 56 -10.26 -10.62 15.15
N LEU A 57 -10.68 -10.11 16.33
CA LEU A 57 -9.87 -10.18 17.55
C LEU A 57 -9.61 -11.62 17.99
N LYS A 58 -10.61 -12.49 17.90
CA LYS A 58 -10.47 -13.91 18.27
C LYS A 58 -9.43 -14.60 17.39
N ILE A 59 -9.39 -14.28 16.09
CA ILE A 59 -8.38 -14.81 15.16
C ILE A 59 -7.00 -14.28 15.55
N ILE A 60 -6.86 -12.97 15.82
CA ILE A 60 -5.57 -12.38 16.22
C ILE A 60 -5.04 -13.03 17.49
N GLU A 61 -5.89 -13.21 18.49
CA GLU A 61 -5.50 -13.84 19.76
C GLU A 61 -5.05 -15.29 19.60
N SER A 62 -5.63 -16.03 18.66
CA SER A 62 -5.21 -17.42 18.36
C SER A 62 -3.79 -17.52 17.81
N TYR A 63 -3.20 -16.41 17.34
CA TYR A 63 -1.83 -16.34 16.85
C TYR A 63 -0.78 -16.11 17.93
N LYS A 64 -1.17 -15.75 19.17
CA LYS A 64 -0.21 -15.52 20.29
C LYS A 64 0.79 -16.67 20.45
N PRO A 65 0.39 -17.97 20.52
CA PRO A 65 1.36 -19.05 20.66
C PRO A 65 2.32 -19.18 19.48
N ILE A 66 1.86 -18.87 18.25
CA ILE A 66 2.69 -18.93 17.04
C ILE A 66 3.76 -17.83 17.09
N TYR A 67 3.39 -16.63 17.49
CA TYR A 67 4.29 -15.48 17.62
C TYR A 67 5.29 -15.69 18.75
N GLU A 68 4.82 -16.20 19.90
CA GLU A 68 5.70 -16.54 21.02
C GLU A 68 6.75 -17.60 20.64
N ALA A 69 6.33 -18.68 19.96
CA ALA A 69 7.24 -19.72 19.49
C ALA A 69 8.33 -19.19 18.52
N LYS A 70 8.07 -18.06 17.86
CA LYS A 70 9.00 -17.39 16.93
C LYS A 70 9.69 -16.17 17.54
N ASN A 71 9.49 -15.93 18.84
CA ASN A 71 10.02 -14.77 19.55
C ASN A 71 9.64 -13.42 18.90
N ILE A 72 8.45 -13.36 18.29
CA ILE A 72 7.86 -12.12 17.73
C ILE A 72 6.95 -11.49 18.77
N LYS A 73 7.22 -10.26 19.16
CA LYS A 73 6.37 -9.54 20.10
C LYS A 73 5.08 -9.12 19.44
N LEU A 74 3.93 -9.65 19.89
CA LEU A 74 2.60 -9.24 19.43
C LEU A 74 1.99 -8.24 20.41
N ILE A 75 1.64 -7.04 19.90
CA ILE A 75 0.97 -5.99 20.66
C ILE A 75 -0.43 -5.79 20.06
N ILE A 76 -1.47 -5.89 20.87
CA ILE A 76 -2.87 -5.72 20.44
C ILE A 76 -3.47 -4.53 21.16
N SER A 77 -4.00 -3.57 20.42
CA SER A 77 -4.73 -2.41 20.94
C SER A 77 -6.09 -2.33 20.25
N SER A 78 -7.16 -2.64 20.98
CA SER A 78 -8.53 -2.58 20.46
C SER A 78 -9.30 -1.43 21.12
N LYS A 79 -9.52 -0.37 20.35
CA LYS A 79 -10.30 0.82 20.76
C LYS A 79 -10.95 1.43 19.52
N LYS A 80 -12.12 2.03 19.69
CA LYS A 80 -12.73 2.84 18.62
C LYS A 80 -11.74 3.92 18.16
N ASP A 81 -11.60 4.07 16.86
CA ASP A 81 -10.73 5.06 16.22
C ASP A 81 -11.54 6.02 15.33
N LEU A 82 -10.84 7.04 14.82
CA LEU A 82 -11.37 8.03 13.88
C LEU A 82 -11.10 7.65 12.41
N GLY A 83 -10.62 6.43 12.17
CA GLY A 83 -10.24 5.91 10.86
C GLY A 83 -8.80 5.39 10.83
N ILE A 84 -8.39 4.92 9.65
CA ILE A 84 -7.12 4.19 9.46
C ILE A 84 -5.88 5.00 9.92
N TYR A 85 -5.85 6.31 9.69
CA TYR A 85 -4.71 7.15 10.08
C TYR A 85 -4.61 7.35 11.59
N ASP A 86 -5.73 7.36 12.31
CA ASP A 86 -5.73 7.36 13.78
C ASP A 86 -5.22 6.02 14.32
N ALA A 87 -5.62 4.91 13.70
CA ALA A 87 -5.08 3.59 14.02
C ALA A 87 -3.57 3.51 13.75
N PHE A 88 -3.08 4.03 12.63
CA PHE A 88 -1.64 4.10 12.33
C PHE A 88 -0.89 4.97 13.33
N ASN A 89 -1.40 6.14 13.70
CA ASN A 89 -0.78 7.01 14.70
C ASN A 89 -0.66 6.33 16.06
N ARG A 90 -1.71 5.62 16.48
CA ARG A 90 -1.67 4.81 17.70
C ARG A 90 -0.64 3.68 17.60
N GLY A 91 -0.53 3.04 16.44
CA GLY A 91 0.49 2.04 16.18
C GLY A 91 1.91 2.59 16.30
N ILE A 92 2.16 3.78 15.74
CA ILE A 92 3.45 4.49 15.87
C ILE A 92 3.76 4.78 17.36
N GLU A 93 2.77 5.21 18.15
CA GLU A 93 2.94 5.49 19.58
C GLU A 93 3.28 4.23 20.39
N LEU A 94 2.71 3.09 20.04
CA LEU A 94 2.96 1.81 20.68
C LEU A 94 4.27 1.16 20.23
N SER A 95 4.85 1.63 19.12
CA SER A 95 6.06 1.04 18.54
C SER A 95 7.30 1.32 19.38
N SER A 96 8.15 0.32 19.50
CA SER A 96 9.48 0.43 20.13
C SER A 96 10.63 0.08 19.17
N GLY A 97 10.31 -0.18 17.90
CA GLY A 97 11.30 -0.49 16.88
C GLY A 97 12.00 0.76 16.32
N ASP A 98 13.17 0.54 15.77
CA ASP A 98 13.95 1.57 15.09
C ASP A 98 13.36 1.96 13.74
N LEU A 99 12.72 0.96 13.09
CA LEU A 99 12.08 1.07 11.79
C LEU A 99 10.60 0.77 11.90
N ILE A 100 9.78 1.52 11.18
CA ILE A 100 8.33 1.36 11.14
C ILE A 100 7.88 1.09 9.71
N GLY A 101 7.04 0.08 9.54
CA GLY A 101 6.31 -0.24 8.31
C GLY A 101 4.83 -0.50 8.59
N PHE A 102 4.01 -0.34 7.55
CA PHE A 102 2.56 -0.52 7.62
C PHE A 102 2.13 -1.67 6.71
N LEU A 103 1.33 -2.58 7.23
CA LEU A 103 0.75 -3.69 6.49
C LEU A 103 -0.72 -3.82 6.85
N ASN A 104 -1.63 -3.51 5.93
CA ASN A 104 -3.06 -3.56 6.22
C ASN A 104 -3.55 -4.99 6.47
N SER A 105 -4.70 -5.13 7.10
CA SER A 105 -5.28 -6.43 7.51
C SER A 105 -5.80 -7.29 6.34
N ASP A 106 -5.71 -6.82 5.11
CA ASP A 106 -6.02 -7.51 3.86
C ASP A 106 -4.82 -7.65 2.92
N ASP A 107 -3.65 -7.12 3.33
CA ASP A 107 -2.38 -7.19 2.62
C ASP A 107 -1.44 -8.22 3.26
N PHE A 108 -0.44 -8.68 2.51
CA PHE A 108 0.56 -9.63 3.01
C PHE A 108 1.91 -9.49 2.30
N PHE A 109 2.98 -9.88 2.97
CA PHE A 109 4.32 -9.89 2.39
C PHE A 109 4.39 -10.86 1.20
N ALA A 110 5.07 -10.44 0.15
CA ALA A 110 5.20 -11.22 -1.08
C ALA A 110 6.13 -12.44 -0.92
N LYS A 111 7.06 -12.38 0.05
CA LYS A 111 8.10 -13.39 0.33
C LYS A 111 8.41 -13.40 1.83
N ASN A 112 9.19 -14.41 2.26
CA ASN A 112 9.56 -14.56 3.67
C ASN A 112 10.85 -13.81 4.06
N ASP A 113 11.58 -13.23 3.12
CA ASP A 113 12.84 -12.52 3.32
C ASP A 113 12.73 -10.98 3.26
N ILE A 114 11.52 -10.45 3.21
CA ILE A 114 11.27 -9.00 3.05
C ILE A 114 11.90 -8.20 4.19
N LEU A 115 11.73 -8.63 5.43
CA LEU A 115 12.25 -7.88 6.58
C LEU A 115 13.78 -7.95 6.68
N SER A 116 14.39 -9.06 6.25
CA SER A 116 15.84 -9.16 6.09
C SER A 116 16.37 -8.21 5.02
N ILE A 117 15.67 -8.10 3.87
CA ILE A 117 16.01 -7.14 2.81
C ILE A 117 15.91 -5.69 3.32
N ILE A 118 14.86 -5.39 4.11
CA ILE A 118 14.67 -4.06 4.71
C ILE A 118 15.83 -3.73 5.64
N ASN A 119 16.17 -4.64 6.57
CA ASN A 119 17.29 -4.43 7.47
C ASN A 119 18.61 -4.21 6.72
N TRP A 120 18.87 -5.05 5.69
CA TRP A 120 20.04 -4.86 4.84
C TRP A 120 20.07 -3.51 4.13
N ALA A 121 18.92 -3.05 3.62
CA ALA A 121 18.82 -1.77 2.93
C ALA A 121 19.17 -0.58 3.83
N PHE A 122 18.72 -0.59 5.08
CA PHE A 122 19.06 0.47 6.05
C PHE A 122 20.52 0.43 6.52
N ASN A 123 21.22 -0.67 6.30
CA ASN A 123 22.66 -0.82 6.60
C ASN A 123 23.57 -0.51 5.39
N LYS A 124 23.03 -0.06 4.26
CA LYS A 124 23.85 0.29 3.10
C LYS A 124 24.83 1.43 3.43
N PRO A 125 26.11 1.27 3.06
CA PRO A 125 27.12 2.29 3.30
C PRO A 125 26.83 3.57 2.49
N GLY A 126 27.34 4.69 2.97
CA GLY A 126 27.22 5.98 2.32
C GLY A 126 26.24 6.93 3.03
N LYS A 127 25.40 7.64 2.26
CA LYS A 127 24.39 8.54 2.85
C LYS A 127 23.40 7.73 3.68
N GLN A 128 23.16 8.17 4.92
CA GLN A 128 22.21 7.51 5.81
C GLN A 128 20.84 7.36 5.15
N ILE A 129 20.37 6.13 5.03
CA ILE A 129 19.03 5.83 4.52
C ILE A 129 18.02 6.11 5.63
N GLN A 130 17.06 6.98 5.34
CA GLN A 130 16.03 7.40 6.30
C GLN A 130 14.68 6.74 6.02
N THR A 131 14.40 6.48 4.74
CA THR A 131 13.21 5.74 4.30
C THR A 131 13.57 4.81 3.15
N ILE A 132 12.79 3.74 2.98
CA ILE A 132 12.86 2.89 1.80
C ILE A 132 11.47 2.72 1.18
N SER A 133 11.44 2.35 -0.11
CA SER A 133 10.23 1.97 -0.81
C SER A 133 10.52 0.88 -1.83
N ALA A 134 9.50 0.11 -2.20
CA ALA A 134 9.64 -1.03 -3.10
C ALA A 134 8.43 -1.16 -4.04
N ASN A 135 8.36 -2.26 -4.79
CA ASN A 135 7.22 -2.59 -5.65
C ASN A 135 6.08 -3.23 -4.86
N LEU A 136 4.88 -3.14 -5.43
CA LEU A 136 3.67 -3.75 -4.91
C LEU A 136 2.95 -4.49 -6.04
N GLU A 137 2.37 -5.65 -5.74
CA GLU A 137 1.54 -6.42 -6.66
C GLU A 137 0.07 -6.38 -6.21
N TYR A 138 -0.83 -6.02 -7.14
CA TYR A 138 -2.26 -6.19 -6.95
C TYR A 138 -2.69 -7.57 -7.40
N ILE A 139 -3.47 -8.25 -6.57
CA ILE A 139 -3.97 -9.61 -6.83
C ILE A 139 -5.50 -9.67 -6.79
N ASP A 140 -6.07 -10.64 -7.51
CA ASP A 140 -7.51 -10.97 -7.42
C ASP A 140 -7.80 -11.98 -6.29
N SER A 141 -9.07 -12.38 -6.17
CA SER A 141 -9.52 -13.39 -5.19
C SER A 141 -8.93 -14.79 -5.41
N ARG A 142 -8.36 -15.05 -6.58
CA ARG A 142 -7.65 -16.29 -6.93
C ARG A 142 -6.15 -16.17 -6.83
N TYR A 143 -5.66 -15.07 -6.20
CA TYR A 143 -4.23 -14.75 -6.03
C TYR A 143 -3.46 -14.54 -7.35
N GLN A 144 -4.17 -14.29 -8.47
CA GLN A 144 -3.51 -13.97 -9.73
C GLN A 144 -3.10 -12.50 -9.74
N ILE A 145 -1.88 -12.23 -10.20
CA ILE A 145 -1.36 -10.86 -10.32
C ILE A 145 -2.11 -10.15 -11.45
N ILE A 146 -2.84 -9.10 -11.10
CA ILE A 146 -3.61 -8.29 -12.05
C ILE A 146 -2.81 -7.05 -12.48
N ARG A 147 -2.05 -6.47 -11.55
CA ARG A 147 -1.26 -5.27 -11.78
C ARG A 147 -0.01 -5.29 -10.92
N LYS A 148 1.11 -4.84 -11.50
CA LYS A 148 2.33 -4.52 -10.75
C LYS A 148 2.47 -3.01 -10.66
N LEU A 149 2.62 -2.50 -9.45
CA LEU A 149 3.01 -1.12 -9.21
C LEU A 149 4.52 -1.09 -9.01
N GLN A 150 5.22 -0.80 -10.08
CA GLN A 150 6.68 -0.68 -10.04
C GLN A 150 7.05 0.68 -9.49
N GLY A 151 7.82 0.67 -8.40
CA GLY A 151 8.41 1.86 -7.82
C GLY A 151 9.62 2.35 -8.61
N ARG A 152 10.23 3.41 -8.11
CA ARG A 152 11.48 3.99 -8.61
C ARG A 152 12.04 4.97 -7.60
N ASN A 153 13.26 5.43 -7.81
CA ASN A 153 13.75 6.61 -7.10
C ASN A 153 12.88 7.82 -7.45
N ILE A 154 12.21 8.38 -6.45
CA ILE A 154 11.19 9.42 -6.61
C ILE A 154 11.75 10.77 -6.20
N ASN A 155 11.41 11.79 -6.97
CA ASN A 155 11.75 13.18 -6.71
C ASN A 155 10.51 14.09 -6.78
N LYS A 156 10.68 15.38 -6.45
CA LYS A 156 9.60 16.37 -6.50
C LYS A 156 8.84 16.41 -7.84
N LYS A 157 9.55 16.22 -8.98
CA LYS A 157 8.91 16.23 -10.31
C LYS A 157 7.99 15.02 -10.50
N ASP A 158 8.34 13.87 -9.90
CA ASP A 158 7.50 12.68 -9.93
C ASP A 158 6.22 12.87 -9.14
N PHE A 159 6.31 13.43 -7.92
CA PHE A 159 5.13 13.80 -7.13
C PHE A 159 4.22 14.77 -7.87
N LYS A 160 4.77 15.78 -8.57
CA LYS A 160 3.99 16.69 -9.45
C LYS A 160 3.29 15.95 -10.59
N LYS A 161 3.78 14.78 -10.98
CA LYS A 161 3.14 13.92 -11.99
C LYS A 161 2.18 12.91 -11.38
N GLY A 162 2.01 12.90 -10.05
CA GLY A 162 1.15 11.98 -9.32
C GLY A 162 1.79 10.63 -8.97
N PHE A 163 3.12 10.47 -9.16
CA PHE A 163 3.84 9.29 -8.72
C PHE A 163 4.32 9.47 -7.28
N HIS A 164 4.10 8.46 -6.46
CA HIS A 164 4.59 8.36 -5.08
C HIS A 164 4.85 6.89 -4.73
N PRO A 165 5.62 6.60 -3.68
CA PRO A 165 5.80 5.22 -3.24
C PRO A 165 4.48 4.54 -2.90
N ALA A 166 4.41 3.23 -3.02
CA ALA A 166 3.29 2.46 -2.50
C ALA A 166 3.39 2.40 -0.96
N HIS A 167 2.40 2.94 -0.25
CA HIS A 167 2.43 3.07 1.20
C HIS A 167 2.76 1.75 1.94
N PRO A 168 2.20 0.56 1.60
CA PRO A 168 2.54 -0.67 2.29
C PRO A 168 3.99 -1.14 2.09
N THR A 169 4.73 -0.53 1.16
CA THR A 169 6.16 -0.82 0.93
C THR A 169 7.09 0.25 1.50
N PHE A 170 6.52 1.28 2.14
CA PHE A 170 7.25 2.44 2.64
C PHE A 170 7.64 2.24 4.11
N TYR A 171 8.94 2.04 4.36
CA TYR A 171 9.50 1.90 5.70
C TYR A 171 10.30 3.14 6.07
N THR A 172 10.16 3.54 7.32
CA THR A 172 10.69 4.82 7.82
C THR A 172 11.40 4.60 9.16
N ARG A 173 12.53 5.27 9.40
CA ARG A 173 13.11 5.33 10.75
C ARG A 173 12.11 6.01 11.68
N LYS A 174 11.94 5.48 12.89
CA LYS A 174 10.98 6.01 13.88
C LYS A 174 11.25 7.48 14.21
N GLU A 175 12.51 7.87 14.34
CA GLU A 175 12.94 9.25 14.59
C GLU A 175 12.38 10.28 13.59
N ILE A 176 12.04 9.84 12.37
CA ILE A 176 11.45 10.69 11.33
C ILE A 176 10.02 11.09 11.71
N PHE A 177 9.24 10.17 12.29
CA PHE A 177 7.90 10.49 12.81
C PHE A 177 7.97 11.41 14.02
N ASP A 178 8.96 11.21 14.90
CA ASP A 178 9.18 12.06 16.08
C ASP A 178 9.54 13.49 15.66
N LYS A 179 10.34 13.64 14.62
CA LYS A 179 10.84 14.94 14.14
C LYS A 179 9.86 15.68 13.22
N TYR A 180 9.20 14.97 12.31
CA TYR A 180 8.39 15.58 11.26
C TYR A 180 6.88 15.32 11.39
N GLY A 181 6.47 14.63 12.45
CA GLY A 181 5.08 14.34 12.75
C GLY A 181 4.53 13.08 12.07
N LYS A 182 3.45 12.58 12.64
CA LYS A 182 2.72 11.39 12.21
C LYS A 182 1.72 11.72 11.11
N PHE A 183 0.71 10.86 10.86
CA PHE A 183 -0.35 11.14 9.91
C PHE A 183 -1.25 12.28 10.38
N ASP A 184 -1.64 13.15 9.47
CA ASP A 184 -2.62 14.20 9.73
C ASP A 184 -4.04 13.62 9.63
N LEU A 185 -4.78 13.67 10.73
CA LEU A 185 -6.12 13.10 10.85
C LEU A 185 -7.20 13.89 10.09
N SER A 186 -6.88 15.05 9.55
CA SER A 186 -7.79 15.81 8.70
C SER A 186 -7.98 15.19 7.31
N TYR A 187 -7.07 14.28 6.91
CA TYR A 187 -7.15 13.51 5.67
C TYR A 187 -7.94 12.22 5.91
N LYS A 188 -8.85 11.89 5.01
CA LYS A 188 -9.67 10.67 5.08
C LYS A 188 -9.17 9.56 4.17
N ILE A 189 -8.60 9.91 3.00
CA ILE A 189 -8.24 8.97 1.95
C ILE A 189 -6.76 9.08 1.56
N ALA A 190 -6.20 10.28 1.50
CA ALA A 190 -4.85 10.54 0.98
C ALA A 190 -3.84 11.00 2.05
N GLY A 191 -4.02 10.59 3.31
CA GLY A 191 -3.07 10.91 4.39
C GLY A 191 -1.71 10.22 4.23
N ASP A 192 -1.66 9.06 3.60
CA ASP A 192 -0.42 8.39 3.19
C ASP A 192 0.34 9.20 2.13
N TYR A 193 -0.38 9.73 1.15
CA TYR A 193 0.20 10.63 0.15
C TYR A 193 0.72 11.92 0.79
N GLU A 194 -0.04 12.53 1.71
CA GLU A 194 0.37 13.74 2.45
C GLU A 194 1.66 13.47 3.22
N LEU A 195 1.70 12.39 4.01
CA LEU A 195 2.87 12.01 4.79
C LEU A 195 4.12 11.87 3.89
N MET A 196 4.02 11.09 2.80
CA MET A 196 5.14 10.89 1.89
C MET A 196 5.55 12.17 1.15
N LEU A 197 4.59 13.03 0.77
CA LEU A 197 4.87 14.35 0.18
C LEU A 197 5.63 15.24 1.17
N ARG A 198 5.18 15.29 2.41
CA ARG A 198 5.81 16.06 3.49
C ARG A 198 7.23 15.59 3.74
N LEU A 199 7.42 14.29 3.92
CA LEU A 199 8.73 13.73 4.19
C LEU A 199 9.69 13.87 2.99
N LEU A 200 9.30 13.39 1.81
CA LEU A 200 10.22 13.25 0.67
C LEU A 200 10.38 14.53 -0.15
N VAL A 201 9.38 15.41 -0.16
CA VAL A 201 9.42 16.63 -1.00
C VAL A 201 9.66 17.89 -0.19
N LYS A 202 8.98 18.06 0.94
CA LYS A 202 9.13 19.25 1.78
C LYS A 202 10.42 19.18 2.60
N HIS A 203 10.70 18.03 3.20
CA HIS A 203 11.84 17.83 4.10
C HIS A 203 13.04 17.12 3.45
N ASP A 204 12.93 16.77 2.17
CA ASP A 204 14.01 16.14 1.38
C ASP A 204 14.61 14.89 2.08
N ILE A 205 13.74 14.10 2.72
CA ILE A 205 14.13 12.87 3.42
C ILE A 205 14.65 11.87 2.39
N ASN A 206 15.82 11.29 2.68
CA ASN A 206 16.50 10.36 1.79
C ASN A 206 15.72 9.03 1.70
N ASN A 207 15.23 8.70 0.51
CA ASN A 207 14.53 7.45 0.22
C ASN A 207 15.36 6.57 -0.71
N LEU A 208 15.53 5.30 -0.32
CA LEU A 208 16.13 4.27 -1.18
C LEU A 208 15.02 3.42 -1.79
N TYR A 209 14.95 3.38 -3.11
CA TYR A 209 14.07 2.45 -3.80
C TYR A 209 14.73 1.08 -3.95
N ILE A 210 14.00 0.03 -3.58
CA ILE A 210 14.39 -1.37 -3.74
C ILE A 210 13.57 -1.98 -4.89
N ASN A 211 14.24 -2.46 -5.93
CA ASN A 211 13.55 -3.09 -7.06
C ASN A 211 13.19 -4.55 -6.73
N ASP A 212 12.28 -4.73 -5.78
CA ASP A 212 11.72 -6.02 -5.40
C ASP A 212 10.25 -5.87 -4.99
N ASN A 213 9.46 -6.95 -5.06
CA ASN A 213 8.05 -6.96 -4.68
C ASN A 213 7.93 -7.25 -3.18
N PHE A 214 7.55 -6.25 -2.39
CA PHE A 214 7.44 -6.40 -0.94
C PHE A 214 6.07 -6.90 -0.50
N VAL A 215 5.01 -6.39 -1.13
CA VAL A 215 3.64 -6.62 -0.67
C VAL A 215 2.73 -7.05 -1.81
N LYS A 216 1.84 -7.98 -1.51
CA LYS A 216 0.68 -8.33 -2.33
C LYS A 216 -0.57 -7.74 -1.68
N MET A 217 -1.31 -6.97 -2.47
CA MET A 217 -2.51 -6.23 -2.06
C MET A 217 -3.72 -6.74 -2.83
N LYS A 218 -4.81 -7.02 -2.13
CA LYS A 218 -6.08 -7.40 -2.79
C LYS A 218 -6.75 -6.19 -3.42
N ILE A 219 -7.34 -6.36 -4.61
CA ILE A 219 -8.11 -5.30 -5.24
C ILE A 219 -9.41 -5.06 -4.45
N GLY A 220 -9.72 -3.79 -4.19
CA GLY A 220 -10.99 -3.39 -3.56
C GLY A 220 -10.88 -2.39 -2.43
N GLY A 221 -9.68 -1.86 -2.16
CA GLY A 221 -9.44 -0.86 -1.12
C GLY A 221 -10.27 0.43 -1.30
N VAL A 222 -10.52 1.15 -0.19
CA VAL A 222 -11.40 2.33 -0.06
C VAL A 222 -11.13 3.42 -1.10
N SER A 223 -9.87 3.67 -1.45
CA SER A 223 -9.47 4.74 -2.39
C SER A 223 -9.90 4.52 -3.85
N ASN A 224 -10.34 3.30 -4.21
CA ASN A 224 -10.69 2.94 -5.58
C ASN A 224 -12.12 2.39 -5.71
N GLN A 225 -12.98 2.56 -4.70
CA GLN A 225 -14.33 1.97 -4.67
C GLN A 225 -15.28 2.60 -5.69
N ASN A 226 -15.20 3.93 -5.93
CA ASN A 226 -16.07 4.64 -6.85
C ASN A 226 -15.42 5.95 -7.34
N LEU A 227 -16.04 6.59 -8.34
CA LEU A 227 -15.55 7.84 -8.93
C LEU A 227 -15.48 8.99 -7.92
N LYS A 228 -16.39 9.02 -6.94
CA LYS A 228 -16.42 10.03 -5.88
C LYS A 228 -15.17 9.90 -4.99
N SER A 229 -14.85 8.71 -4.51
CA SER A 229 -13.64 8.47 -3.70
C SER A 229 -12.35 8.82 -4.46
N ILE A 230 -12.30 8.54 -5.76
CA ILE A 230 -11.15 8.92 -6.60
C ILE A 230 -11.03 10.45 -6.69
N TYR A 231 -12.13 11.16 -6.88
CA TYR A 231 -12.13 12.62 -6.91
C TYR A 231 -11.71 13.21 -5.56
N GLU A 232 -12.32 12.77 -4.46
CA GLU A 232 -11.99 13.20 -3.10
C GLU A 232 -10.51 12.96 -2.77
N ALA A 233 -9.97 11.80 -3.10
CA ALA A 233 -8.54 11.50 -2.94
C ALA A 233 -7.65 12.47 -3.74
N ASN A 234 -8.04 12.87 -4.96
CA ASN A 234 -7.25 13.82 -5.75
C ASN A 234 -7.35 15.24 -5.20
N VAL A 235 -8.50 15.64 -4.66
CA VAL A 235 -8.68 16.93 -3.95
C VAL A 235 -7.80 16.96 -2.70
N GLU A 236 -7.80 15.89 -1.91
CA GLU A 236 -6.92 15.77 -0.73
C GLU A 236 -5.44 15.81 -1.13
N CYS A 237 -5.04 15.12 -2.20
CA CYS A 237 -3.67 15.21 -2.70
C CYS A 237 -3.29 16.65 -3.10
N PHE A 238 -4.20 17.40 -3.74
CA PHE A 238 -3.95 18.81 -4.07
C PHE A 238 -3.85 19.67 -2.81
N ARG A 239 -4.73 19.46 -1.82
CA ARG A 239 -4.68 20.10 -0.51
C ARG A 239 -3.34 19.86 0.18
N ALA A 240 -2.81 18.64 0.13
CA ALA A 240 -1.51 18.29 0.72
C ALA A 240 -0.37 19.16 0.18
N TRP A 241 -0.35 19.49 -1.10
CA TRP A 241 0.63 20.43 -1.65
C TRP A 241 0.50 21.82 -1.05
N LYS A 242 -0.73 22.32 -0.92
CA LYS A 242 -1.01 23.67 -0.40
C LYS A 242 -0.66 23.79 1.08
N GLU A 243 -1.08 22.84 1.90
CA GLU A 243 -0.81 22.85 3.35
C GLU A 243 0.68 22.65 3.67
N ASN A 244 1.39 21.97 2.81
CA ASN A 244 2.85 21.87 2.92
C ASN A 244 3.60 23.04 2.31
N HIS A 245 2.92 24.11 1.85
CA HIS A 245 3.50 25.30 1.21
C HIS A 245 4.33 24.95 -0.05
N LEU A 246 3.88 23.98 -0.82
CA LEU A 246 4.52 23.52 -2.05
C LEU A 246 3.70 23.93 -3.27
N ASP A 247 4.39 24.35 -4.34
CA ASP A 247 3.74 24.78 -5.57
C ASP A 247 3.26 23.61 -6.42
N ILE A 248 1.98 23.64 -6.76
CA ILE A 248 1.32 22.72 -7.67
C ILE A 248 0.28 23.42 -8.53
N SER A 249 0.17 23.04 -9.78
CA SER A 249 -0.89 23.54 -10.69
C SER A 249 -2.26 22.97 -10.28
N PRO A 250 -3.34 23.74 -10.30
CA PRO A 250 -4.71 23.23 -10.11
C PRO A 250 -5.09 22.11 -11.09
N LEU A 251 -4.48 22.09 -12.29
CA LEU A 251 -4.67 21.03 -13.27
C LEU A 251 -4.22 19.63 -12.76
N PHE A 252 -3.48 19.57 -11.65
CA PHE A 252 -3.06 18.33 -11.02
C PHE A 252 -4.26 17.43 -10.67
N ILE A 253 -5.37 18.01 -10.20
CA ILE A 253 -6.59 17.27 -9.82
C ILE A 253 -7.11 16.42 -11.01
N ILE A 254 -6.99 16.94 -12.22
CA ILE A 254 -7.45 16.29 -13.45
C ILE A 254 -6.36 15.41 -14.05
N THR A 255 -5.13 15.87 -14.10
CA THR A 255 -4.02 15.16 -14.78
C THR A 255 -3.53 13.93 -14.05
N LYS A 256 -3.60 13.90 -12.71
CA LYS A 256 -3.19 12.74 -11.91
C LYS A 256 -4.02 11.49 -12.22
N PRO A 257 -5.37 11.51 -12.20
CA PRO A 257 -6.18 10.34 -12.53
C PRO A 257 -6.02 9.89 -13.99
N LEU A 258 -5.88 10.83 -14.95
CA LEU A 258 -5.68 10.49 -16.37
C LEU A 258 -4.39 9.69 -16.61
N LYS A 259 -3.32 9.97 -15.88
CA LYS A 259 -2.06 9.21 -15.97
C LYS A 259 -2.20 7.80 -15.40
N LYS A 260 -2.96 7.65 -14.32
CA LYS A 260 -3.24 6.35 -13.70
C LYS A 260 -3.99 5.41 -14.66
N ILE A 261 -4.86 5.95 -15.52
CA ILE A 261 -5.58 5.19 -16.55
C ILE A 261 -4.62 4.59 -17.60
N LYS A 262 -3.55 5.29 -17.97
CA LYS A 262 -2.55 4.77 -18.92
C LYS A 262 -1.71 3.61 -18.36
N GLU A 263 -1.54 3.53 -17.05
CA GLU A 263 -0.78 2.47 -16.37
C GLU A 263 -1.60 1.20 -16.13
N ILE A 264 -2.92 1.33 -16.12
CA ILE A 264 -3.84 0.21 -15.98
C ILE A 264 -3.98 -0.42 -17.36
N ASN A 265 -3.83 -1.75 -17.45
CA ASN A 265 -4.30 -2.47 -18.64
C ASN A 265 -5.82 -2.28 -18.70
N PHE A 266 -6.26 -1.24 -19.42
CA PHE A 266 -7.62 -0.69 -19.45
C PHE A 266 -8.68 -1.79 -19.67
N ILE A 267 -8.35 -2.79 -20.50
CA ILE A 267 -9.23 -3.93 -20.79
C ILE A 267 -9.43 -4.81 -19.54
N LYS A 268 -8.37 -5.09 -18.76
CA LYS A 268 -8.49 -5.88 -17.53
C LYS A 268 -9.26 -5.14 -16.42
N TYR A 269 -9.09 -3.83 -16.35
CA TYR A 269 -9.79 -2.99 -15.37
C TYR A 269 -11.27 -2.84 -15.69
N ILE A 270 -11.64 -2.64 -16.96
CA ILE A 270 -13.05 -2.63 -17.39
C ILE A 270 -13.71 -3.98 -17.15
N LYS A 271 -13.03 -5.09 -17.45
CA LYS A 271 -13.53 -6.45 -17.13
C LYS A 271 -13.85 -6.60 -15.64
N TYR A 272 -12.97 -6.11 -14.78
CA TYR A 272 -13.20 -6.16 -13.32
C TYR A 272 -14.38 -5.28 -12.88
N ILE A 273 -14.53 -4.06 -13.40
CA ILE A 273 -15.67 -3.17 -13.05
C ILE A 273 -17.00 -3.77 -13.56
N LEU A 274 -17.02 -4.30 -14.77
CA LEU A 274 -18.23 -4.91 -15.35
C LEU A 274 -18.62 -6.19 -14.61
N SER A 275 -17.67 -7.02 -14.17
CA SER A 275 -17.95 -8.20 -13.36
C SER A 275 -18.51 -7.88 -11.97
N LYS A 276 -18.19 -6.73 -11.40
CA LYS A 276 -18.73 -6.28 -10.10
C LYS A 276 -20.14 -5.67 -10.20
N ASN A 277 -20.47 -5.03 -11.31
CA ASN A 277 -21.72 -4.30 -11.46
C ASN A 277 -22.83 -5.14 -12.14
N TRP A 278 -22.49 -6.26 -12.77
CA TRP A 278 -23.42 -7.20 -13.37
C TRP A 278 -23.17 -8.59 -12.80
N GLY A 279 -23.74 -8.84 -11.62
CA GLY A 279 -23.68 -10.15 -10.95
C GLY A 279 -24.39 -11.22 -11.77
N GLY A 280 -23.60 -12.12 -12.38
CA GLY A 280 -24.03 -13.30 -13.09
C GLY A 280 -22.85 -14.04 -13.68
N GLU A 281 -22.80 -15.36 -13.53
CA GLU A 281 -21.74 -16.24 -14.06
C GLU A 281 -21.58 -16.16 -15.59
N ASP A 282 -22.56 -15.61 -16.33
CA ASP A 282 -22.57 -15.50 -17.78
C ASP A 282 -21.78 -14.30 -18.36
N SER A 283 -21.32 -13.39 -17.52
CA SER A 283 -20.57 -12.21 -18.00
C SER A 283 -19.17 -12.52 -18.55
N TYR A 284 -18.64 -13.70 -18.32
CA TYR A 284 -17.34 -14.16 -18.84
C TYR A 284 -17.38 -14.57 -20.33
N LEU A 285 -18.54 -14.93 -20.86
CA LEU A 285 -18.70 -15.36 -22.25
C LEU A 285 -18.74 -14.18 -23.23
N LEU A 286 -19.21 -13.00 -22.82
CA LEU A 286 -19.34 -11.82 -23.68
C LEU A 286 -18.02 -11.05 -23.94
N LEU A 287 -16.94 -11.40 -23.23
CA LEU A 287 -15.63 -10.71 -23.31
C LEU A 287 -14.49 -11.58 -23.87
N ASN A 288 -14.83 -12.72 -24.50
CA ASN A 288 -13.84 -13.51 -25.20
C ASN A 288 -13.42 -12.81 -26.50
N PRO A 289 -12.11 -12.55 -26.76
CA PRO A 289 -11.63 -11.88 -27.96
C PRO A 289 -12.06 -12.57 -29.28
N LEU A 290 -12.38 -13.87 -29.23
CA LEU A 290 -12.90 -14.64 -30.36
C LEU A 290 -14.34 -14.28 -30.74
N PHE A 291 -15.13 -13.66 -29.84
CA PHE A 291 -16.51 -13.27 -30.10
C PHE A 291 -16.65 -11.89 -30.76
N LEU A 292 -15.62 -11.06 -30.65
CA LEU A 292 -15.59 -9.73 -31.28
C LEU A 292 -15.17 -9.75 -32.76
N GLN A 293 -14.71 -10.90 -33.28
CA GLN A 293 -14.36 -11.06 -34.70
C GLN A 293 -15.47 -11.66 -35.57
N THR A 294 -16.56 -12.13 -34.98
CA THR A 294 -17.65 -12.70 -35.74
C THR A 294 -18.97 -12.06 -35.34
N LYS A 295 -19.37 -11.01 -36.01
CA LYS A 295 -20.72 -10.51 -36.33
C LYS A 295 -20.79 -8.98 -36.25
N LEU A 296 -20.26 -8.34 -37.28
CA LEU A 296 -20.90 -7.15 -37.84
C LEU A 296 -21.33 -7.52 -39.25
N PRO A 297 -22.62 -7.69 -39.55
CA PRO A 297 -23.06 -7.70 -40.94
C PRO A 297 -23.03 -6.27 -41.43
N LEU A 298 -22.11 -6.00 -42.36
CA LEU A 298 -22.21 -4.88 -43.27
C LEU A 298 -23.53 -5.02 -44.03
N LYS A 299 -24.55 -4.26 -43.69
CA LYS A 299 -25.65 -3.95 -44.58
C LYS A 299 -25.37 -2.62 -45.25
N ASN A 300 -24.84 -2.73 -46.46
CA ASN A 300 -25.02 -1.72 -47.48
C ASN A 300 -26.51 -1.47 -47.68
N HIS A 301 -26.95 -0.25 -47.52
CA HIS A 301 -28.06 0.30 -48.33
C HIS A 301 -27.76 1.77 -48.60
N CYS A 302 -27.40 1.97 -49.82
CA CYS A 302 -27.49 3.21 -50.56
C CYS A 302 -28.96 3.56 -50.72
N GLY A 303 -29.36 4.81 -50.54
CA GLY A 303 -30.74 5.26 -50.73
C GLY A 303 -30.83 6.77 -50.56
N ILE A 304 -30.59 7.46 -51.62
CA ILE A 304 -30.92 8.83 -52.00
C ILE A 304 -32.35 9.21 -51.54
N LEU A 305 -32.56 10.42 -51.04
CA LEU A 305 -33.46 11.49 -51.53
C LEU A 305 -33.92 12.43 -50.40
N LEU A 306 -33.70 13.69 -50.73
CA LEU A 306 -34.24 15.00 -50.30
C LEU A 306 -33.72 15.63 -49.04
#